data_7a44b264335cb1e2f16dee2c1cd3d51d
#
_entry.id   7a44b264335cb1e2f16dee2c1cd3d51d
#
_cell.length_a   1.000
_cell.length_b   1.000
_cell.length_c   1.000
_cell.angle_alpha   90.00
_cell.angle_beta   90.00
_cell.angle_gamma   90.00
#
_symmetry.space_group_name_H-M   'P 1'
#
loop_
_entity.id
_entity.type
_entity.pdbx_description
1 polymer ?
#
loop_
_entity_poly.entity_id
_entity_poly.type
_entity_poly.pdbx_seq_one_letter_code
_entity_poly.pdbx_strand_id
1 'polypeptide(L)'
;MNAPPIITLTTDFGVADPYVGTMKGVMLAIAHDAHLVDITHEIPPQDVLQTAFVVYTAWPFFPAHTVHLVVVDPGVGSTRRPIAVHTPHGLFVGPDNGVFSYVLAEQPTEAVVELVDPGYRLCQVSQTFHGRDIFAPAAAHLATGIPIDQFGPAVSDPVTLPPPALCIGPDVVSGEVLYV
;
A
#
# COMPACT_ATOMS: atom_id res chain seq x y z
N MET A 1 10.23 -14.37 -21.99
CA MET A 1 10.37 -14.27 -20.51
C MET A 1 9.74 -12.95 -20.15
N ASN A 2 8.75 -12.95 -19.28
CA ASN A 2 8.20 -11.70 -18.75
C ASN A 2 9.27 -11.02 -17.88
N ALA A 3 9.28 -9.69 -17.85
CA ALA A 3 10.16 -8.96 -16.96
C ALA A 3 9.86 -9.33 -15.49
N PRO A 4 10.85 -9.35 -14.59
CA PRO A 4 10.62 -9.57 -13.17
C PRO A 4 9.61 -8.58 -12.62
N PRO A 5 8.69 -9.01 -11.75
CA PRO A 5 7.71 -8.11 -11.16
C PRO A 5 8.38 -7.10 -10.22
N ILE A 6 7.78 -5.92 -10.11
CA ILE A 6 8.25 -4.86 -9.21
C ILE A 6 7.30 -4.73 -8.04
N ILE A 7 7.86 -4.70 -6.82
CA ILE A 7 7.11 -4.38 -5.60
C ILE A 7 7.79 -3.17 -4.95
N THR A 8 7.05 -2.08 -4.79
CA THR A 8 7.55 -0.91 -4.04
C THR A 8 7.15 -0.99 -2.59
N LEU A 9 7.94 -0.40 -1.69
CA LEU A 9 7.68 -0.38 -0.26
C LEU A 9 7.65 1.06 0.27
N THR A 10 6.58 1.39 0.99
CA THR A 10 6.43 2.65 1.74
C THR A 10 5.97 2.31 3.15
N THR A 11 6.74 2.68 4.17
CA THR A 11 6.42 2.40 5.58
C THR A 11 6.86 3.53 6.51
N ASP A 12 6.43 3.46 7.77
CA ASP A 12 6.89 4.28 8.90
C ASP A 12 7.81 3.51 9.87
N PHE A 13 8.44 2.43 9.40
CA PHE A 13 9.22 1.51 10.26
C PHE A 13 10.64 1.97 10.53
N GLY A 14 11.12 2.99 9.81
CA GLY A 14 12.54 3.34 9.81
C GLY A 14 13.41 2.24 9.22
N VAL A 15 14.72 2.40 9.37
CA VAL A 15 15.73 1.47 8.84
C VAL A 15 16.64 0.88 9.95
N ALA A 16 16.41 1.25 11.20
CA ALA A 16 17.22 0.78 12.33
C ALA A 16 16.88 -0.66 12.74
N ASP A 17 15.60 -1.04 12.66
CA ASP A 17 15.09 -2.35 13.05
C ASP A 17 14.92 -3.29 11.86
N PRO A 18 14.83 -4.63 12.10
CA PRO A 18 14.77 -5.62 11.02
C PRO A 18 13.41 -5.72 10.32
N TYR A 19 12.43 -4.87 10.61
CA TYR A 19 11.06 -5.00 10.12
C TYR A 19 10.98 -5.02 8.60
N VAL A 20 11.59 -4.05 7.94
CA VAL A 20 11.61 -3.94 6.47
C VAL A 20 12.32 -5.15 5.85
N GLY A 21 13.50 -5.50 6.39
CA GLY A 21 14.26 -6.66 5.92
C GLY A 21 13.48 -7.97 6.05
N THR A 22 12.72 -8.13 7.14
CA THR A 22 11.86 -9.30 7.36
C THR A 22 10.73 -9.37 6.35
N MET A 23 10.06 -8.25 6.05
CA MET A 23 9.02 -8.19 5.00
C MET A 23 9.59 -8.55 3.63
N LYS A 24 10.77 -8.01 3.28
CA LYS A 24 11.46 -8.37 2.03
C LYS A 24 11.78 -9.85 1.95
N GLY A 25 12.24 -10.46 3.05
CA GLY A 25 12.48 -11.90 3.13
C GLY A 25 11.24 -12.72 2.83
N VAL A 26 10.07 -12.34 3.39
CA VAL A 26 8.78 -12.99 3.12
C VAL A 26 8.40 -12.84 1.64
N MET A 27 8.53 -11.64 1.07
CA MET A 27 8.20 -11.42 -0.34
C MET A 27 9.09 -12.24 -1.28
N LEU A 28 10.39 -12.28 -1.04
CA LEU A 28 11.35 -13.02 -1.86
C LEU A 28 11.18 -14.54 -1.72
N ALA A 29 10.64 -15.05 -0.62
CA ALA A 29 10.31 -16.47 -0.48
C ALA A 29 9.13 -16.87 -1.39
N ILE A 30 8.25 -15.93 -1.78
CA ILE A 30 7.07 -16.16 -2.62
C ILE A 30 7.37 -15.77 -4.08
N ALA A 31 7.90 -14.57 -4.29
CA ALA A 31 8.26 -14.00 -5.59
C ALA A 31 9.78 -13.78 -5.65
N HIS A 32 10.52 -14.87 -5.85
CA HIS A 32 11.99 -14.90 -5.71
C HIS A 32 12.75 -14.02 -6.70
N ASP A 33 12.15 -13.69 -7.83
CA ASP A 33 12.70 -12.85 -8.89
C ASP A 33 12.18 -11.40 -8.83
N ALA A 34 11.35 -11.05 -7.84
CA ALA A 34 10.80 -9.71 -7.73
C ALA A 34 11.87 -8.65 -7.43
N HIS A 35 11.77 -7.51 -8.12
CA HIS A 35 12.54 -6.33 -7.79
C HIS A 35 11.84 -5.56 -6.67
N LEU A 36 12.46 -5.50 -5.48
CA LEU A 36 11.97 -4.76 -4.33
C LEU A 36 12.58 -3.36 -4.31
N VAL A 37 11.74 -2.33 -4.40
CA VAL A 37 12.16 -0.92 -4.47
C VAL A 37 11.61 -0.16 -3.27
N ASP A 38 12.48 0.39 -2.45
CA ASP A 38 12.07 1.24 -1.33
C ASP A 38 11.74 2.64 -1.85
N ILE A 39 10.51 3.10 -1.61
CA ILE A 39 10.14 4.51 -1.79
C ILE A 39 10.66 5.28 -0.58
N THR A 40 10.21 4.89 0.61
CA THR A 40 10.70 5.39 1.88
C THR A 40 10.26 4.51 3.04
N HIS A 41 11.05 4.51 4.11
CA HIS A 41 10.68 3.92 5.41
C HIS A 41 10.67 4.97 6.53
N GLU A 42 10.83 6.24 6.16
CA GLU A 42 10.95 7.39 7.07
C GLU A 42 9.67 8.26 7.09
N ILE A 43 8.50 7.67 6.79
CA ILE A 43 7.24 8.35 7.07
C ILE A 43 7.17 8.60 8.58
N PRO A 44 6.77 9.79 9.04
CA PRO A 44 6.53 10.03 10.45
C PRO A 44 5.56 8.97 11.02
N PRO A 45 5.80 8.43 12.21
CA PRO A 45 4.99 7.35 12.75
C PRO A 45 3.48 7.65 12.68
N GLN A 46 2.73 6.75 12.05
CA GLN A 46 1.26 6.79 11.93
C GLN A 46 0.71 7.96 11.07
N ASP A 47 1.54 8.67 10.32
CA ASP A 47 1.09 9.77 9.46
C ASP A 47 0.50 9.24 8.15
N VAL A 48 -0.80 8.93 8.19
CA VAL A 48 -1.57 8.41 7.05
C VAL A 48 -1.68 9.46 5.94
N LEU A 49 -1.81 10.75 6.28
CA LEU A 49 -2.00 11.83 5.32
C LEU A 49 -0.71 12.05 4.49
N GLN A 50 0.43 12.13 5.16
CA GLN A 50 1.72 12.24 4.48
C GLN A 50 2.00 10.98 3.65
N THR A 51 1.63 9.80 4.15
CA THR A 51 1.76 8.54 3.40
C THR A 51 0.97 8.60 2.10
N ALA A 52 -0.29 9.03 2.14
CA ALA A 52 -1.14 9.14 0.95
C ALA A 52 -0.51 10.08 -0.09
N PHE A 53 0.08 11.20 0.35
CA PHE A 53 0.78 12.13 -0.51
C PHE A 53 2.06 11.53 -1.12
N VAL A 54 2.90 10.88 -0.32
CA VAL A 54 4.14 10.25 -0.80
C VAL A 54 3.84 9.16 -1.82
N VAL A 55 2.87 8.28 -1.55
CA VAL A 55 2.44 7.24 -2.50
C VAL A 55 1.97 7.89 -3.80
N TYR A 56 1.11 8.92 -3.70
CA TYR A 56 0.56 9.64 -4.83
C TYR A 56 1.62 10.27 -5.72
N THR A 57 2.67 10.84 -5.15
CA THR A 57 3.75 11.48 -5.91
C THR A 57 4.74 10.48 -6.53
N ALA A 58 4.79 9.25 -6.02
CA ALA A 58 5.77 8.25 -6.46
C ALA A 58 5.21 7.28 -7.51
N TRP A 59 3.98 6.77 -7.31
CA TRP A 59 3.44 5.68 -8.12
C TRP A 59 3.42 5.94 -9.64
N PRO A 60 3.17 7.17 -10.17
CA PRO A 60 3.07 7.39 -11.61
C PRO A 60 4.38 7.16 -12.39
N PHE A 61 5.51 7.07 -11.67
CA PHE A 61 6.82 6.86 -12.27
C PHE A 61 7.21 5.38 -12.37
N PHE A 62 6.35 4.48 -11.90
CA PHE A 62 6.60 3.04 -11.98
C PHE A 62 5.86 2.42 -13.18
N PRO A 63 6.43 1.35 -13.76
CA PRO A 63 5.76 0.61 -14.82
C PRO A 63 4.37 0.11 -14.41
N ALA A 64 3.46 0.00 -15.37
CA ALA A 64 2.18 -0.66 -15.15
C ALA A 64 2.38 -2.08 -14.55
N HIS A 65 1.41 -2.54 -13.78
CA HIS A 65 1.44 -3.81 -13.03
C HIS A 65 2.43 -3.85 -11.85
N THR A 66 3.06 -2.73 -11.50
CA THR A 66 3.81 -2.63 -10.24
C THR A 66 2.86 -2.83 -9.05
N VAL A 67 3.30 -3.57 -8.04
CA VAL A 67 2.60 -3.71 -6.76
C VAL A 67 3.18 -2.71 -5.76
N HIS A 68 2.35 -1.78 -5.28
CA HIS A 68 2.73 -0.77 -4.30
C HIS A 68 2.31 -1.22 -2.90
N LEU A 69 3.27 -1.70 -2.11
CA LEU A 69 3.06 -2.11 -0.72
C LEU A 69 3.23 -0.91 0.21
N VAL A 70 2.17 -0.56 0.92
CA VAL A 70 2.13 0.58 1.84
C VAL A 70 1.76 0.09 3.23
N VAL A 71 2.62 0.32 4.22
CA VAL A 71 2.36 -0.10 5.60
C VAL A 71 2.65 1.06 6.56
N VAL A 72 1.68 1.94 6.69
CA VAL A 72 1.54 2.94 7.76
C VAL A 72 0.18 2.70 8.39
N ASP A 73 0.16 2.05 9.54
CA ASP A 73 -1.02 1.35 10.04
C ASP A 73 -1.27 1.58 11.54
N PRO A 74 -1.77 2.78 11.93
CA PRO A 74 -2.15 3.05 13.33
C PRO A 74 -3.25 2.13 13.85
N GLY A 75 -3.99 1.46 12.94
CA GLY A 75 -5.06 0.52 13.27
C GLY A 75 -4.67 -0.96 13.28
N VAL A 76 -3.37 -1.30 13.29
CA VAL A 76 -2.93 -2.69 13.31
C VAL A 76 -3.55 -3.46 14.50
N GLY A 77 -4.05 -4.67 14.24
CA GLY A 77 -4.70 -5.49 15.27
C GLY A 77 -6.13 -5.07 15.65
N SER A 78 -6.68 -4.02 15.05
CA SER A 78 -8.07 -3.59 15.22
C SER A 78 -9.00 -4.23 14.18
N THR A 79 -10.21 -3.69 14.03
CA THR A 79 -11.21 -4.08 13.02
C THR A 79 -10.96 -3.43 11.65
N ARG A 80 -9.88 -2.67 11.46
CA ARG A 80 -9.50 -2.09 10.17
C ARG A 80 -9.23 -3.21 9.15
N ARG A 81 -9.83 -3.09 7.96
CA ARG A 81 -9.67 -4.06 6.87
C ARG A 81 -8.25 -3.98 6.27
N PRO A 82 -7.57 -5.11 6.01
CA PRO A 82 -6.44 -5.16 5.09
C PRO A 82 -6.99 -5.24 3.66
N ILE A 83 -6.53 -4.39 2.74
CA ILE A 83 -7.07 -4.34 1.37
C ILE A 83 -6.00 -4.42 0.30
N ALA A 84 -6.44 -4.89 -0.87
CA ALA A 84 -5.75 -4.67 -2.14
C ALA A 84 -6.66 -3.90 -3.09
N VAL A 85 -6.07 -2.98 -3.84
CA VAL A 85 -6.72 -2.14 -4.86
C VAL A 85 -6.09 -2.43 -6.20
N HIS A 86 -6.90 -2.63 -7.23
CA HIS A 86 -6.48 -2.75 -8.62
C HIS A 86 -6.93 -1.53 -9.42
N THR A 87 -5.99 -0.94 -10.13
CA THR A 87 -6.20 0.15 -11.08
C THR A 87 -5.53 -0.22 -12.42
N PRO A 88 -5.85 0.45 -13.53
CA PRO A 88 -5.20 0.19 -14.82
C PRO A 88 -3.67 0.33 -14.79
N HIS A 89 -3.12 1.07 -13.83
CA HIS A 89 -1.69 1.35 -13.75
C HIS A 89 -0.93 0.49 -12.75
N GLY A 90 -1.61 -0.14 -11.79
CA GLY A 90 -0.93 -0.97 -10.79
C GLY A 90 -1.83 -1.48 -9.68
N LEU A 91 -1.22 -2.21 -8.78
CA LEU A 91 -1.85 -2.81 -7.62
C LEU A 91 -1.35 -2.10 -6.35
N PHE A 92 -2.23 -1.87 -5.40
CA PHE A 92 -1.88 -1.24 -4.12
C PHE A 92 -2.32 -2.15 -2.98
N VAL A 93 -1.43 -2.41 -2.03
CA VAL A 93 -1.66 -3.32 -0.90
C VAL A 93 -1.35 -2.59 0.40
N GLY A 94 -2.31 -2.58 1.33
CA GLY A 94 -2.12 -1.90 2.61
C GLY A 94 -3.38 -1.85 3.48
N PRO A 95 -3.34 -1.06 4.57
CA PRO A 95 -4.50 -0.87 5.43
C PRO A 95 -5.57 0.02 4.78
N ASP A 96 -6.83 -0.32 5.02
CA ASP A 96 -7.99 0.50 4.66
C ASP A 96 -8.19 1.63 5.69
N ASN A 97 -7.33 2.64 5.62
CA ASN A 97 -7.30 3.78 6.55
C ASN A 97 -7.14 5.14 5.85
N GLY A 98 -7.20 5.14 4.52
CA GLY A 98 -7.09 6.35 3.72
C GLY A 98 -5.73 6.56 3.04
N VAL A 99 -4.74 5.68 3.22
CA VAL A 99 -3.41 5.81 2.54
C VAL A 99 -3.49 5.81 1.02
N PHE A 100 -4.58 5.29 0.44
CA PHE A 100 -4.80 5.26 -1.02
C PHE A 100 -5.72 6.36 -1.53
N SER A 101 -6.14 7.31 -0.69
CA SER A 101 -7.17 8.32 -1.04
C SER A 101 -6.85 9.09 -2.31
N TYR A 102 -5.62 9.55 -2.48
CA TYR A 102 -5.24 10.35 -3.65
C TYR A 102 -5.09 9.51 -4.92
N VAL A 103 -4.67 8.25 -4.79
CA VAL A 103 -4.67 7.30 -5.90
C VAL A 103 -6.09 7.02 -6.37
N LEU A 104 -7.00 6.73 -5.42
CA LEU A 104 -8.41 6.44 -5.70
C LEU A 104 -9.15 7.64 -6.30
N ALA A 105 -8.73 8.86 -6.00
CA ALA A 105 -9.31 10.08 -6.56
C ALA A 105 -8.92 10.30 -8.03
N GLU A 106 -7.74 9.85 -8.45
CA GLU A 106 -7.23 10.07 -9.82
C GLU A 106 -7.43 8.86 -10.74
N GLN A 107 -7.46 7.66 -10.19
CA GLN A 107 -7.49 6.46 -10.99
C GLN A 107 -8.85 5.77 -10.94
N PRO A 108 -9.39 5.33 -12.09
CA PRO A 108 -10.53 4.44 -12.08
C PRO A 108 -10.15 3.16 -11.31
N THR A 109 -10.98 2.78 -10.36
CA THR A 109 -10.78 1.58 -9.56
C THR A 109 -11.44 0.41 -10.26
N GLU A 110 -10.67 -0.60 -10.64
CA GLU A 110 -11.17 -1.82 -11.28
C GLU A 110 -11.69 -2.82 -10.25
N ALA A 111 -10.97 -2.96 -9.13
CA ALA A 111 -11.38 -3.80 -8.00
C ALA A 111 -10.76 -3.32 -6.70
N VAL A 112 -11.50 -3.51 -5.60
CA VAL A 112 -10.96 -3.45 -4.23
C VAL A 112 -11.43 -4.72 -3.51
N VAL A 113 -10.51 -5.41 -2.84
CA VAL A 113 -10.83 -6.62 -2.07
C VAL A 113 -10.24 -6.56 -0.68
N GLU A 114 -10.89 -7.22 0.27
CA GLU A 114 -10.35 -7.44 1.59
C GLU A 114 -9.44 -8.68 1.58
N LEU A 115 -8.25 -8.58 2.19
CA LEU A 115 -7.25 -9.64 2.23
C LEU A 115 -7.54 -10.60 3.38
N VAL A 116 -8.49 -11.52 3.20
CA VAL A 116 -8.92 -12.45 4.24
C VAL A 116 -8.58 -13.92 3.96
N ASP A 117 -8.27 -14.27 2.70
CA ASP A 117 -7.96 -15.64 2.35
C ASP A 117 -6.65 -16.11 3.02
N PRO A 118 -6.68 -17.20 3.81
CA PRO A 118 -5.51 -17.70 4.53
C PRO A 118 -4.42 -18.25 3.61
N GLY A 119 -4.72 -18.56 2.36
CA GLY A 119 -3.75 -19.05 1.37
C GLY A 119 -2.71 -18.01 0.96
N TYR A 120 -3.01 -16.71 1.16
CA TYR A 120 -2.17 -15.59 0.71
C TYR A 120 -1.58 -14.77 1.86
N ARG A 121 -1.55 -15.33 3.07
CA ARG A 121 -0.92 -14.75 4.26
C ARG A 121 -0.11 -15.80 5.02
N LEU A 122 0.69 -15.38 5.98
CA LEU A 122 1.41 -16.34 6.81
C LEU A 122 0.45 -17.14 7.69
N CYS A 123 0.79 -18.40 7.96
CA CYS A 123 -0.05 -19.31 8.78
C CYS A 123 -0.32 -18.75 10.19
N GLN A 124 0.61 -17.98 10.74
CA GLN A 124 0.48 -17.31 12.03
C GLN A 124 0.49 -15.80 11.80
N VAL A 125 -0.62 -15.17 12.12
CA VAL A 125 -0.78 -13.72 12.03
C VAL A 125 -0.69 -13.11 13.43
N SER A 126 0.31 -12.26 13.65
CA SER A 126 0.47 -11.51 14.89
C SER A 126 -0.53 -10.36 14.98
N GLN A 127 -0.76 -9.85 16.19
CA GLN A 127 -1.64 -8.69 16.41
C GLN A 127 -0.95 -7.34 16.06
N THR A 128 0.36 -7.35 15.86
CA THR A 128 1.15 -6.11 15.77
C THR A 128 2.01 -6.00 14.52
N PHE A 129 2.08 -7.05 13.68
CA PHE A 129 2.94 -7.01 12.49
C PHE A 129 2.23 -7.53 11.24
N HIS A 130 1.07 -6.94 10.90
CA HIS A 130 0.34 -7.24 9.67
C HIS A 130 1.16 -6.93 8.41
N GLY A 131 2.12 -6.03 8.48
CA GLY A 131 3.09 -5.77 7.41
C GLY A 131 3.77 -7.03 6.92
N ARG A 132 4.29 -7.85 7.84
CA ARG A 132 4.94 -9.13 7.55
C ARG A 132 3.93 -10.23 7.26
N ASP A 133 2.84 -10.31 8.04
CA ASP A 133 2.01 -11.52 8.10
C ASP A 133 0.89 -11.53 7.07
N ILE A 134 0.42 -10.34 6.63
CA ILE A 134 -0.69 -10.16 5.68
C ILE A 134 -0.23 -9.42 4.42
N PHE A 135 0.32 -8.20 4.57
CA PHE A 135 0.54 -7.32 3.43
C PHE A 135 1.70 -7.76 2.54
N ALA A 136 2.84 -8.15 3.12
CA ALA A 136 3.99 -8.61 2.33
C ALA A 136 3.69 -9.90 1.53
N PRO A 137 3.11 -10.98 2.12
CA PRO A 137 2.74 -12.14 1.34
C PRO A 137 1.67 -11.84 0.29
N ALA A 138 0.64 -11.03 0.59
CA ALA A 138 -0.38 -10.66 -0.38
C ALA A 138 0.23 -9.90 -1.57
N ALA A 139 1.10 -8.92 -1.32
CA ALA A 139 1.80 -8.18 -2.36
C ALA A 139 2.67 -9.10 -3.25
N ALA A 140 3.36 -10.05 -2.65
CA ALA A 140 4.19 -11.00 -3.40
C ALA A 140 3.35 -11.95 -4.26
N HIS A 141 2.25 -12.48 -3.75
CA HIS A 141 1.33 -13.33 -4.53
C HIS A 141 0.68 -12.56 -5.69
N LEU A 142 0.25 -11.31 -5.47
CA LEU A 142 -0.24 -10.44 -6.55
C LEU A 142 0.84 -10.20 -7.61
N ALA A 143 2.08 -9.97 -7.20
CA ALA A 143 3.21 -9.78 -8.11
C ALA A 143 3.53 -11.03 -8.95
N THR A 144 3.22 -12.24 -8.47
CA THR A 144 3.31 -13.47 -9.28
C THR A 144 2.14 -13.68 -10.22
N GLY A 145 1.16 -12.77 -10.24
CA GLY A 145 0.02 -12.79 -11.17
C GLY A 145 -1.22 -13.51 -10.64
N ILE A 146 -1.31 -13.79 -9.34
CA ILE A 146 -2.55 -14.30 -8.74
C ILE A 146 -3.65 -13.23 -8.91
N PRO A 147 -4.82 -13.58 -9.46
CA PRO A 147 -5.94 -12.64 -9.60
C PRO A 147 -6.39 -12.07 -8.27
N ILE A 148 -6.69 -10.76 -8.25
CA ILE A 148 -7.01 -10.03 -7.01
C ILE A 148 -8.28 -10.56 -6.32
N ASP A 149 -9.25 -11.07 -7.06
CA ASP A 149 -10.51 -11.63 -6.55
C ASP A 149 -10.34 -12.91 -5.73
N GLN A 150 -9.17 -13.55 -5.80
CA GLN A 150 -8.87 -14.73 -4.98
C GLN A 150 -8.48 -14.38 -3.53
N PHE A 151 -8.19 -13.12 -3.22
CA PHE A 151 -7.72 -12.72 -1.90
C PHE A 151 -8.86 -12.52 -0.89
N GLY A 152 -10.09 -12.34 -1.37
CA GLY A 152 -11.26 -12.19 -0.50
C GLY A 152 -12.40 -11.40 -1.12
N PRO A 153 -13.40 -10.99 -0.33
CA PRO A 153 -14.59 -10.32 -0.81
C PRO A 153 -14.30 -8.91 -1.33
N ALA A 154 -15.13 -8.47 -2.28
CA ALA A 154 -15.09 -7.10 -2.79
C ALA A 154 -15.46 -6.07 -1.70
N VAL A 155 -14.74 -4.95 -1.71
CA VAL A 155 -14.98 -3.79 -0.85
C VAL A 155 -15.52 -2.66 -1.72
N SER A 156 -16.72 -2.17 -1.41
CA SER A 156 -17.38 -1.09 -2.16
C SER A 156 -17.19 0.31 -1.55
N ASP A 157 -16.69 0.36 -0.32
CA ASP A 157 -16.59 1.55 0.53
C ASP A 157 -15.20 1.72 1.15
N PRO A 158 -14.12 1.74 0.35
CA PRO A 158 -12.79 1.96 0.91
C PRO A 158 -12.71 3.32 1.61
N VAL A 159 -11.99 3.37 2.71
CA VAL A 159 -11.80 4.61 3.49
C VAL A 159 -11.04 5.63 2.65
N THR A 160 -11.57 6.85 2.58
CA THR A 160 -10.94 7.98 1.90
C THR A 160 -10.77 9.18 2.82
N LEU A 161 -9.63 9.85 2.73
CA LEU A 161 -9.37 11.13 3.38
C LEU A 161 -9.98 12.27 2.54
N PRO A 162 -10.41 13.38 3.16
CA PRO A 162 -10.80 14.54 2.41
C PRO A 162 -9.59 15.10 1.62
N PRO A 163 -9.81 15.73 0.45
CA PRO A 163 -8.74 16.39 -0.25
C PRO A 163 -8.18 17.54 0.61
N PRO A 164 -6.89 17.88 0.43
CA PRO A 164 -6.30 19.01 1.14
C PRO A 164 -7.11 20.31 0.94
N ALA A 165 -7.27 21.06 2.00
CA ALA A 165 -7.96 22.34 1.91
C ALA A 165 -7.15 23.31 1.03
N LEU A 166 -7.74 23.73 -0.09
CA LEU A 166 -7.16 24.70 -1.01
C LEU A 166 -8.18 25.81 -1.26
N CYS A 167 -7.80 27.05 -1.00
CA CYS A 167 -8.60 28.22 -1.30
C CYS A 167 -7.83 29.13 -2.26
N ILE A 168 -8.38 29.37 -3.44
CA ILE A 168 -7.78 30.23 -4.46
C ILE A 168 -8.63 31.51 -4.55
N GLY A 169 -8.05 32.61 -4.10
CA GLY A 169 -8.62 33.96 -4.25
C GLY A 169 -7.94 34.76 -5.38
N PRO A 170 -8.42 35.99 -5.69
CA PRO A 170 -7.86 36.77 -6.79
C PRO A 170 -6.37 37.10 -6.65
N ASP A 171 -5.91 37.31 -5.40
CA ASP A 171 -4.55 37.77 -5.10
C ASP A 171 -3.86 36.88 -4.05
N VAL A 172 -4.51 35.80 -3.58
CA VAL A 172 -3.99 34.96 -2.51
C VAL A 172 -4.38 33.50 -2.74
N VAL A 173 -3.45 32.61 -2.48
CA VAL A 173 -3.71 31.17 -2.36
C VAL A 173 -3.40 30.75 -0.93
N SER A 174 -4.34 30.09 -0.29
CA SER A 174 -4.13 29.47 1.03
C SER A 174 -4.40 27.98 0.97
N GLY A 175 -3.61 27.21 1.70
CA GLY A 175 -3.72 25.76 1.71
C GLY A 175 -3.01 25.14 2.89
N GLU A 176 -3.14 23.84 3.03
CA GLU A 176 -2.45 23.05 4.02
C GLU A 176 -1.10 22.56 3.47
N VAL A 177 -0.05 22.60 4.31
CA VAL A 177 1.25 22.03 3.98
C VAL A 177 1.22 20.54 4.33
N LEU A 178 1.28 19.68 3.32
CA LEU A 178 1.21 18.23 3.50
C LEU A 178 2.57 17.58 3.71
N TYR A 179 3.63 18.26 3.25
CA TYR A 179 4.98 17.72 3.24
C TYR A 179 6.01 18.86 3.26
N VAL A 180 7.09 18.70 4.05
CA VAL A 180 8.22 19.64 4.14
C VAL A 180 9.53 18.90 3.96
#